data_f0efbf56990cb1582436129026c85cfb
#
_entry.id   f0efbf56990cb1582436129026c85cfb
#
_cell.length_a   1.000
_cell.length_b   1.000
_cell.length_c   1.000
_cell.angle_alpha   90.00
_cell.angle_beta   90.00
_cell.angle_gamma   90.00
#
_symmetry.space_group_name_H-M   'P 1'
#
loop_
_entity.id
_entity.type
_entity.pdbx_description
1 polymer ?
#
loop_
_entity_poly.entity_id
_entity_poly.type
_entity_poly.pdbx_seq_one_letter_code
_entity_poly.pdbx_strand_id
1 'polypeptide(L)'
;MSVRNLPIIALDFKSAYEVHTFLNKFNEPLCVKIGMELFYQTGPALIKSIKKRGHDIFLDLKLHDIPNTVSKAMEGLARLDVDLVNVHAAGGIKMMEEAKKGLRKHNADIKIIAVTQLTSTTERQLHEEQNIQTSIEEAVLNYARLTKKAGLDGVVCSPLEAEMISKELGTDFLKVTPGIRPKGAARNDQQRITTPEEAKTLGSTHIVVGRPITQSEHPIDSYHKIKESWLS
;
A
#
# COMPACT_ATOMS: atom_id res chain seq x y z
N MET A 1 -16.58 -0.07 4.75
CA MET A 1 -16.54 0.65 3.43
C MET A 1 -15.35 0.14 2.63
N SER A 2 -15.43 0.03 1.32
CA SER A 2 -14.26 -0.30 0.49
C SER A 2 -13.39 0.95 0.33
N VAL A 3 -12.06 0.80 0.30
CA VAL A 3 -11.13 1.88 -0.09
C VAL A 3 -11.57 2.41 -1.46
N ARG A 4 -11.73 3.72 -1.58
CA ARG A 4 -12.14 4.34 -2.86
C ARG A 4 -11.12 4.02 -3.96
N ASN A 5 -11.59 3.74 -5.15
CA ASN A 5 -10.73 3.50 -6.33
C ASN A 5 -10.17 4.83 -6.87
N LEU A 6 -9.37 5.49 -6.04
CA LEU A 6 -8.66 6.73 -6.36
C LEU A 6 -7.14 6.49 -6.20
N PRO A 7 -6.28 7.26 -6.89
CA PRO A 7 -4.84 7.21 -6.61
C PRO A 7 -4.57 7.49 -5.14
N ILE A 8 -3.80 6.62 -4.51
CA ILE A 8 -3.40 6.75 -3.10
C ILE A 8 -2.15 7.63 -3.04
N ILE A 9 -2.26 8.81 -2.43
CA ILE A 9 -1.13 9.75 -2.31
C ILE A 9 -0.23 9.31 -1.15
N ALA A 10 1.03 8.99 -1.42
CA ALA A 10 2.01 8.69 -0.36
C ALA A 10 2.45 10.00 0.31
N LEU A 11 2.07 10.18 1.57
CA LEU A 11 2.42 11.35 2.39
C LEU A 11 3.78 11.13 3.06
N ASP A 12 4.84 11.16 2.25
CA ASP A 12 6.22 10.98 2.73
C ASP A 12 6.79 12.34 3.17
N PHE A 13 6.17 12.95 4.20
CA PHE A 13 6.54 14.21 4.83
C PHE A 13 7.19 13.99 6.19
N LYS A 14 7.94 14.98 6.68
CA LYS A 14 8.69 14.90 7.94
C LYS A 14 7.87 15.30 9.17
N SER A 15 6.71 15.92 8.99
CA SER A 15 5.92 16.44 10.11
C SER A 15 4.42 16.49 9.82
N ALA A 16 3.61 16.52 10.87
CA ALA A 16 2.17 16.75 10.76
C ALA A 16 1.84 18.11 10.14
N TYR A 17 2.67 19.13 10.39
CA TYR A 17 2.49 20.46 9.81
C TYR A 17 2.59 20.43 8.28
N GLU A 18 3.62 19.76 7.74
CA GLU A 18 3.79 19.62 6.28
C GLU A 18 2.61 18.85 5.66
N VAL A 19 2.16 17.78 6.32
CA VAL A 19 0.99 17.02 5.89
C VAL A 19 -0.25 17.91 5.80
N HIS A 20 -0.55 18.67 6.86
CA HIS A 20 -1.72 19.55 6.87
C HIS A 20 -1.61 20.67 5.84
N THR A 21 -0.41 21.26 5.68
CA THR A 21 -0.14 22.27 4.65
C THR A 21 -0.39 21.73 3.25
N PHE A 22 0.04 20.50 2.99
CA PHE A 22 -0.22 19.83 1.71
C PHE A 22 -1.72 19.55 1.50
N LEU A 23 -2.37 18.91 2.48
CA LEU A 23 -3.79 18.54 2.40
C LEU A 23 -4.73 19.77 2.33
N ASN A 24 -4.33 20.93 2.86
CA ASN A 24 -5.10 22.18 2.78
C ASN A 24 -5.21 22.73 1.34
N LYS A 25 -4.39 22.24 0.42
CA LYS A 25 -4.50 22.62 -1.00
C LYS A 25 -5.69 21.97 -1.70
N PHE A 26 -6.23 20.87 -1.16
CA PHE A 26 -7.29 20.08 -1.78
C PHE A 26 -8.64 20.33 -1.12
N ASN A 27 -9.68 20.50 -1.94
CA ASN A 27 -11.07 20.71 -1.49
C ASN A 27 -11.93 19.42 -1.62
N GLU A 28 -11.31 18.27 -1.87
CA GLU A 28 -11.98 16.98 -2.03
C GLU A 28 -11.39 15.92 -1.09
N PRO A 29 -12.17 14.90 -0.71
CA PRO A 29 -11.66 13.74 -0.01
C PRO A 29 -10.65 12.98 -0.87
N LEU A 30 -9.52 12.62 -0.28
CA LEU A 30 -8.41 11.90 -0.92
C LEU A 30 -8.25 10.51 -0.32
N CYS A 31 -7.57 9.61 -1.05
CA CYS A 31 -6.96 8.42 -0.49
C CYS A 31 -5.48 8.72 -0.21
N VAL A 32 -5.02 8.51 1.01
CA VAL A 32 -3.64 8.82 1.41
C VAL A 32 -2.96 7.63 2.08
N LYS A 33 -1.65 7.49 1.85
CA LYS A 33 -0.82 6.49 2.53
C LYS A 33 0.06 7.19 3.57
N ILE A 34 0.03 6.66 4.79
CA ILE A 34 0.93 7.07 5.87
C ILE A 34 1.89 5.92 6.14
N GLY A 35 3.18 6.14 5.83
CA GLY A 35 4.25 5.17 6.06
C GLY A 35 4.77 5.20 7.49
N MET A 36 5.67 4.25 7.79
CA MET A 36 6.23 4.08 9.14
C MET A 36 7.00 5.31 9.62
N GLU A 37 7.76 5.99 8.75
CA GLU A 37 8.54 7.18 9.11
C GLU A 37 7.63 8.26 9.71
N LEU A 38 6.60 8.66 8.97
CA LEU A 38 5.67 9.70 9.42
C LEU A 38 4.86 9.24 10.64
N PHE A 39 4.42 7.98 10.68
CA PHE A 39 3.64 7.46 11.79
C PHE A 39 4.44 7.41 13.09
N TYR A 40 5.69 6.98 13.06
CA TYR A 40 6.54 6.93 14.27
C TYR A 40 6.88 8.32 14.81
N GLN A 41 6.91 9.34 13.96
CA GLN A 41 7.14 10.73 14.39
C GLN A 41 5.88 11.40 14.94
N THR A 42 4.69 11.06 14.44
CA THR A 42 3.45 11.81 14.69
C THR A 42 2.40 11.03 15.49
N GLY A 43 2.50 9.71 15.48
CA GLY A 43 1.60 8.81 16.19
C GLY A 43 0.13 8.86 15.72
N PRO A 44 -0.77 8.30 16.54
CA PRO A 44 -2.21 8.20 16.23
C PRO A 44 -2.94 9.53 16.06
N ALA A 45 -2.39 10.61 16.60
CA ALA A 45 -3.03 11.93 16.54
C ALA A 45 -3.19 12.43 15.10
N LEU A 46 -2.16 12.23 14.25
CA LEU A 46 -2.21 12.59 12.84
C LEU A 46 -3.29 11.79 12.11
N ILE A 47 -3.37 10.47 12.34
CA ILE A 47 -4.38 9.60 11.73
C ILE A 47 -5.80 10.14 12.00
N LYS A 48 -6.11 10.40 13.27
CA LYS A 48 -7.41 10.94 13.69
C LYS A 48 -7.72 12.28 13.02
N SER A 49 -6.72 13.16 12.89
CA SER A 49 -6.92 14.48 12.27
C SER A 49 -7.22 14.37 10.77
N ILE A 50 -6.57 13.45 10.06
CA ILE A 50 -6.79 13.19 8.63
C ILE A 50 -8.16 12.54 8.41
N LYS A 51 -8.55 11.56 9.24
CA LYS A 51 -9.89 10.93 9.17
C LYS A 51 -11.02 11.95 9.38
N LYS A 52 -10.88 12.89 10.32
CA LYS A 52 -11.87 13.97 10.55
C LYS A 52 -12.11 14.84 9.31
N ARG A 53 -11.17 14.87 8.37
CA ARG A 53 -11.28 15.60 7.10
C ARG A 53 -11.96 14.77 6.00
N GLY A 54 -12.37 13.54 6.30
CA GLY A 54 -13.05 12.64 5.36
C GLY A 54 -12.13 11.92 4.36
N HIS A 55 -10.80 11.90 4.59
CA HIS A 55 -9.86 11.16 3.76
C HIS A 55 -9.86 9.66 4.11
N ASP A 56 -9.62 8.81 3.12
CA ASP A 56 -9.32 7.39 3.33
C ASP A 56 -7.83 7.21 3.62
N ILE A 57 -7.50 6.32 4.54
CA ILE A 57 -6.12 6.11 5.00
C ILE A 57 -5.67 4.67 4.76
N PHE A 58 -4.63 4.51 3.95
CA PHE A 58 -3.79 3.32 3.95
C PHE A 58 -2.64 3.52 4.95
N LEU A 59 -2.68 2.81 6.09
CA LEU A 59 -1.64 2.84 7.09
C LEU A 59 -0.61 1.75 6.78
N ASP A 60 0.53 2.16 6.22
CA ASP A 60 1.55 1.32 5.60
C ASP A 60 2.72 1.07 6.56
N LEU A 61 2.50 0.25 7.61
CA LEU A 61 3.51 -0.04 8.64
C LEU A 61 4.24 -1.37 8.43
N LYS A 62 3.74 -2.23 7.55
CA LYS A 62 4.35 -3.52 7.19
C LYS A 62 4.68 -4.39 8.41
N LEU A 63 3.68 -4.61 9.29
CA LEU A 63 3.91 -5.35 10.53
C LEU A 63 4.50 -6.74 10.24
N HIS A 64 5.55 -7.08 10.97
CA HIS A 64 6.25 -8.34 10.85
C HIS A 64 6.87 -8.71 12.22
N ASP A 65 6.23 -9.60 12.93
CA ASP A 65 6.63 -10.08 14.25
C ASP A 65 5.94 -11.42 14.53
N ILE A 66 6.14 -12.01 15.69
CA ILE A 66 5.41 -13.22 16.09
C ILE A 66 3.90 -12.99 16.08
N PRO A 67 3.08 -14.02 15.79
CA PRO A 67 1.64 -13.88 15.54
C PRO A 67 0.87 -13.11 16.61
N ASN A 68 1.15 -13.37 17.90
CA ASN A 68 0.46 -12.70 19.00
C ASN A 68 0.77 -11.19 19.07
N THR A 69 2.02 -10.78 18.81
CA THR A 69 2.43 -9.37 18.78
C THR A 69 1.72 -8.64 17.65
N VAL A 70 1.70 -9.22 16.45
CA VAL A 70 1.03 -8.65 15.29
C VAL A 70 -0.49 -8.55 15.51
N SER A 71 -1.10 -9.57 16.12
CA SER A 71 -2.52 -9.56 16.46
C SER A 71 -2.89 -8.39 17.39
N LYS A 72 -2.11 -8.19 18.46
CA LYS A 72 -2.32 -7.07 19.41
C LYS A 72 -2.06 -5.70 18.76
N ALA A 73 -1.05 -5.60 17.92
CA ALA A 73 -0.79 -4.37 17.17
C ALA A 73 -1.95 -4.03 16.24
N MET A 74 -2.47 -5.00 15.47
CA MET A 74 -3.62 -4.82 14.59
C MET A 74 -4.90 -4.45 15.36
N GLU A 75 -5.11 -5.00 16.56
CA GLU A 75 -6.20 -4.60 17.44
C GLU A 75 -6.10 -3.11 17.83
N GLY A 76 -4.89 -2.62 18.08
CA GLY A 76 -4.63 -1.20 18.32
C GLY A 76 -4.92 -0.33 17.09
N LEU A 77 -4.48 -0.76 15.91
CA LEU A 77 -4.71 -0.05 14.64
C LEU A 77 -6.19 0.01 14.26
N ALA A 78 -6.96 -1.04 14.55
CA ALA A 78 -8.39 -1.09 14.28
C ALA A 78 -9.19 0.03 14.97
N ARG A 79 -8.68 0.58 16.08
CA ARG A 79 -9.29 1.71 16.81
C ARG A 79 -9.02 3.08 16.19
N LEU A 80 -8.18 3.13 15.15
CA LEU A 80 -7.82 4.39 14.46
C LEU A 80 -8.74 4.71 13.29
N ASP A 81 -9.71 3.82 12.99
CA ASP A 81 -10.67 3.95 11.89
C ASP A 81 -10.01 4.16 10.51
N VAL A 82 -8.86 3.49 10.30
CA VAL A 82 -8.19 3.45 8.99
C VAL A 82 -8.91 2.52 8.04
N ASP A 83 -8.67 2.66 6.73
CA ASP A 83 -9.42 1.93 5.70
C ASP A 83 -8.64 0.71 5.17
N LEU A 84 -7.30 0.80 5.18
CA LEU A 84 -6.40 -0.24 4.71
C LEU A 84 -5.16 -0.31 5.59
N VAL A 85 -4.73 -1.53 5.92
CA VAL A 85 -3.48 -1.81 6.66
C VAL A 85 -2.68 -2.91 5.98
N ASN A 86 -1.42 -3.07 6.33
CA ASN A 86 -0.62 -4.16 5.80
C ASN A 86 0.26 -4.86 6.83
N VAL A 87 0.66 -6.07 6.46
CA VAL A 87 1.70 -6.89 7.09
C VAL A 87 2.72 -7.32 6.05
N HIS A 88 3.79 -7.99 6.45
CA HIS A 88 4.70 -8.68 5.53
C HIS A 88 4.25 -10.13 5.32
N ALA A 89 4.16 -10.61 4.06
CA ALA A 89 3.80 -11.99 3.75
C ALA A 89 4.85 -13.01 4.25
N ALA A 90 6.12 -12.57 4.34
CA ALA A 90 7.22 -13.37 4.87
C ALA A 90 7.01 -13.82 6.34
N GLY A 91 6.10 -13.19 7.09
CA GLY A 91 5.70 -13.66 8.42
C GLY A 91 4.89 -14.96 8.44
N GLY A 92 4.48 -15.45 7.27
CA GLY A 92 3.78 -16.72 7.08
C GLY A 92 2.28 -16.66 7.41
N ILE A 93 1.60 -17.77 7.08
CA ILE A 93 0.14 -17.87 7.18
C ILE A 93 -0.34 -17.55 8.59
N LYS A 94 0.28 -18.15 9.61
CA LYS A 94 -0.17 -18.01 11.00
C LYS A 94 -0.12 -16.57 11.49
N MET A 95 0.95 -15.84 11.14
CA MET A 95 1.05 -14.41 11.49
C MET A 95 -0.04 -13.59 10.79
N MET A 96 -0.28 -13.85 9.51
CA MET A 96 -1.31 -13.15 8.72
C MET A 96 -2.73 -13.43 9.22
N GLU A 97 -3.04 -14.67 9.58
CA GLU A 97 -4.32 -15.06 10.19
C GLU A 97 -4.57 -14.34 11.52
N GLU A 98 -3.54 -14.31 12.41
CA GLU A 98 -3.66 -13.63 13.70
C GLU A 98 -3.73 -12.10 13.53
N ALA A 99 -3.04 -11.53 12.53
CA ALA A 99 -3.21 -10.13 12.15
C ALA A 99 -4.67 -9.79 11.81
N LYS A 100 -5.29 -10.61 10.96
CA LYS A 100 -6.70 -10.45 10.59
C LYS A 100 -7.62 -10.60 11.79
N LYS A 101 -7.40 -11.59 12.66
CA LYS A 101 -8.19 -11.78 13.88
C LYS A 101 -8.12 -10.56 14.81
N GLY A 102 -6.91 -10.01 15.03
CA GLY A 102 -6.71 -8.81 15.83
C GLY A 102 -7.50 -7.62 15.28
N LEU A 103 -7.43 -7.40 13.97
CA LEU A 103 -8.14 -6.33 13.28
C LEU A 103 -9.66 -6.46 13.44
N ARG A 104 -10.21 -7.66 13.24
CA ARG A 104 -11.66 -7.95 13.29
C ARG A 104 -12.29 -7.79 14.66
N LYS A 105 -11.51 -7.72 15.74
CA LYS A 105 -12.05 -7.49 17.10
C LYS A 105 -12.76 -6.15 17.26
N HIS A 106 -12.34 -5.12 16.51
CA HIS A 106 -12.89 -3.77 16.62
C HIS A 106 -13.52 -3.25 15.32
N ASN A 107 -12.99 -3.62 14.16
CA ASN A 107 -13.53 -3.15 12.88
C ASN A 107 -13.41 -4.25 11.81
N ALA A 108 -14.55 -4.73 11.33
CA ALA A 108 -14.63 -5.77 10.30
C ALA A 108 -14.40 -5.22 8.89
N ASP A 109 -14.55 -3.92 8.67
CA ASP A 109 -14.53 -3.30 7.33
C ASP A 109 -13.12 -2.95 6.85
N ILE A 110 -12.15 -2.78 7.79
CA ILE A 110 -10.77 -2.45 7.43
C ILE A 110 -10.18 -3.56 6.56
N LYS A 111 -9.66 -3.18 5.39
CA LYS A 111 -8.95 -4.11 4.51
C LYS A 111 -7.55 -4.39 5.01
N ILE A 112 -7.12 -5.65 4.90
CA ILE A 112 -5.76 -6.07 5.26
C ILE A 112 -5.09 -6.77 4.10
N ILE A 113 -3.90 -6.29 3.70
CA ILE A 113 -3.09 -6.83 2.61
C ILE A 113 -1.69 -7.20 3.09
N ALA A 114 -0.97 -7.99 2.32
CA ALA A 114 0.41 -8.34 2.66
C ALA A 114 1.41 -7.88 1.60
N VAL A 115 2.55 -7.36 2.04
CA VAL A 115 3.68 -7.05 1.15
C VAL A 115 4.34 -8.34 0.72
N THR A 116 4.46 -8.57 -0.59
CA THR A 116 5.13 -9.76 -1.15
C THR A 116 6.64 -9.60 -1.11
N GLN A 117 7.22 -8.96 -2.11
CA GLN A 117 8.61 -8.51 -2.12
C GLN A 117 8.65 -6.98 -2.27
N LEU A 118 9.65 -6.34 -1.69
CA LEU A 118 9.84 -4.91 -1.88
C LEU A 118 10.20 -4.65 -3.35
N THR A 119 9.70 -3.56 -3.92
CA THR A 119 9.97 -3.21 -5.33
C THR A 119 11.44 -2.89 -5.62
N SER A 120 12.24 -2.70 -4.56
CA SER A 120 13.69 -2.54 -4.62
C SER A 120 14.46 -3.87 -4.55
N THR A 121 13.82 -4.99 -4.20
CA THR A 121 14.49 -6.30 -4.10
C THR A 121 14.96 -6.75 -5.48
N THR A 122 16.23 -7.08 -5.58
CA THR A 122 16.86 -7.69 -6.76
C THR A 122 16.90 -9.20 -6.63
N GLU A 123 17.07 -9.94 -7.75
CA GLU A 123 17.25 -11.41 -7.68
C GLU A 123 18.47 -11.79 -6.87
N ARG A 124 19.55 -11.02 -6.97
CA ARG A 124 20.73 -11.24 -6.14
C ARG A 124 20.40 -11.20 -4.64
N GLN A 125 19.69 -10.16 -4.19
CA GLN A 125 19.26 -10.04 -2.80
C GLN A 125 18.33 -11.19 -2.39
N LEU A 126 17.41 -11.59 -3.29
CA LEU A 126 16.52 -12.71 -3.06
C LEU A 126 17.32 -14.01 -2.81
N HIS A 127 18.31 -14.31 -3.65
CA HIS A 127 19.09 -15.54 -3.57
C HIS A 127 20.13 -15.51 -2.43
N GLU A 128 20.95 -14.45 -2.38
CA GLU A 128 22.11 -14.40 -1.47
C GLU A 128 21.74 -13.96 -0.05
N GLU A 129 20.79 -13.02 0.11
CA GLU A 129 20.48 -12.42 1.41
C GLU A 129 19.23 -13.02 2.05
N GLN A 130 18.22 -13.39 1.25
CA GLN A 130 16.99 -14.03 1.74
C GLN A 130 17.00 -15.55 1.61
N ASN A 131 18.00 -16.12 0.93
CA ASN A 131 18.14 -17.58 0.68
C ASN A 131 16.92 -18.20 -0.01
N ILE A 132 16.28 -17.46 -0.93
CA ILE A 132 15.17 -17.92 -1.77
C ILE A 132 15.70 -18.18 -3.18
N GLN A 133 15.67 -19.46 -3.63
CA GLN A 133 16.33 -19.91 -4.88
C GLN A 133 15.42 -19.88 -6.11
N THR A 134 14.24 -19.26 -6.00
CA THR A 134 13.30 -19.08 -7.13
C THR A 134 13.46 -17.69 -7.76
N SER A 135 12.80 -17.43 -8.90
CA SER A 135 12.72 -16.09 -9.45
C SER A 135 11.91 -15.13 -8.53
N ILE A 136 12.07 -13.82 -8.73
CA ILE A 136 11.27 -12.82 -7.99
C ILE A 136 9.78 -13.05 -8.25
N GLU A 137 9.39 -13.31 -9.48
CA GLU A 137 8.00 -13.52 -9.87
C GLU A 137 7.40 -14.73 -9.14
N GLU A 138 8.15 -15.84 -9.08
CA GLU A 138 7.71 -17.05 -8.38
C GLU A 138 7.61 -16.82 -6.87
N ALA A 139 8.58 -16.14 -6.27
CA ALA A 139 8.55 -15.77 -4.85
C ALA A 139 7.34 -14.86 -4.53
N VAL A 140 7.08 -13.86 -5.37
CA VAL A 140 5.92 -12.96 -5.25
C VAL A 140 4.62 -13.73 -5.34
N LEU A 141 4.49 -14.63 -6.34
CA LEU A 141 3.28 -15.43 -6.53
C LEU A 141 3.04 -16.39 -5.36
N ASN A 142 4.10 -17.00 -4.84
CA ASN A 142 4.02 -17.83 -3.64
C ASN A 142 3.51 -17.02 -2.42
N TYR A 143 4.06 -15.84 -2.16
CA TYR A 143 3.59 -14.98 -1.09
C TYR A 143 2.14 -14.53 -1.30
N ALA A 144 1.72 -14.26 -2.53
CA ALA A 144 0.34 -13.92 -2.85
C ALA A 144 -0.63 -15.10 -2.57
N ARG A 145 -0.24 -16.34 -2.92
CA ARG A 145 -1.00 -17.55 -2.57
C ARG A 145 -1.14 -17.73 -1.05
N LEU A 146 -0.04 -17.58 -0.30
CA LEU A 146 -0.06 -17.69 1.16
C LEU A 146 -0.95 -16.60 1.78
N THR A 147 -0.90 -15.39 1.25
CA THR A 147 -1.74 -14.26 1.67
C THR A 147 -3.23 -14.56 1.45
N LYS A 148 -3.61 -15.08 0.29
CA LYS A 148 -4.98 -15.49 -0.01
C LYS A 148 -5.42 -16.65 0.88
N LYS A 149 -4.54 -17.65 1.11
CA LYS A 149 -4.80 -18.79 2.00
C LYS A 149 -5.04 -18.35 3.45
N ALA A 150 -4.31 -17.34 3.93
CA ALA A 150 -4.54 -16.72 5.25
C ALA A 150 -5.82 -15.88 5.28
N GLY A 151 -6.51 -15.72 4.15
CA GLY A 151 -7.77 -15.00 4.02
C GLY A 151 -7.64 -13.49 4.03
N LEU A 152 -6.47 -12.91 3.75
CA LEU A 152 -6.30 -11.48 3.59
C LEU A 152 -6.93 -10.99 2.27
N ASP A 153 -7.14 -9.67 2.18
CA ASP A 153 -7.89 -9.06 1.08
C ASP A 153 -7.04 -8.85 -0.19
N GLY A 154 -5.70 -8.90 -0.10
CA GLY A 154 -4.82 -8.65 -1.24
C GLY A 154 -3.35 -8.50 -0.88
N VAL A 155 -2.59 -7.96 -1.80
CA VAL A 155 -1.13 -7.77 -1.68
C VAL A 155 -0.68 -6.37 -2.07
N VAL A 156 0.53 -5.99 -1.60
CA VAL A 156 1.37 -4.97 -2.22
C VAL A 156 2.37 -5.67 -3.11
N CYS A 157 2.42 -5.30 -4.40
CA CYS A 157 3.30 -5.89 -5.41
C CYS A 157 3.71 -4.83 -6.45
N SER A 158 4.64 -5.16 -7.33
CA SER A 158 4.92 -4.34 -8.52
C SER A 158 3.72 -4.38 -9.49
N PRO A 159 3.44 -3.31 -10.25
CA PRO A 159 2.46 -3.38 -11.34
C PRO A 159 2.76 -4.51 -12.34
N LEU A 160 4.04 -4.79 -12.61
CA LEU A 160 4.47 -5.86 -13.53
C LEU A 160 4.06 -7.27 -13.07
N GLU A 161 3.79 -7.44 -11.77
CA GLU A 161 3.39 -8.70 -11.15
C GLU A 161 1.86 -8.85 -11.07
N ALA A 162 1.10 -7.76 -11.28
CA ALA A 162 -0.33 -7.72 -11.04
C ALA A 162 -1.12 -8.65 -11.99
N GLU A 163 -0.69 -8.78 -13.25
CA GLU A 163 -1.34 -9.64 -14.23
C GLU A 163 -1.26 -11.13 -13.84
N MET A 164 -0.07 -11.63 -13.47
CA MET A 164 0.09 -13.03 -13.07
C MET A 164 -0.67 -13.33 -11.78
N ILE A 165 -0.72 -12.40 -10.82
CA ILE A 165 -1.51 -12.53 -9.60
C ILE A 165 -3.00 -12.58 -9.93
N SER A 166 -3.48 -11.74 -10.85
CA SER A 166 -4.87 -11.75 -11.30
C SER A 166 -5.27 -13.06 -11.97
N LYS A 167 -4.43 -13.60 -12.83
CA LYS A 167 -4.64 -14.88 -13.52
C LYS A 167 -4.79 -16.04 -12.52
N GLU A 168 -3.99 -16.03 -11.47
CA GLU A 168 -3.96 -17.14 -10.50
C GLU A 168 -4.99 -16.99 -9.38
N LEU A 169 -5.14 -15.77 -8.86
CA LEU A 169 -5.92 -15.54 -7.64
C LEU A 169 -7.23 -14.79 -7.88
N GLY A 170 -7.50 -14.39 -9.11
CA GLY A 170 -8.70 -13.67 -9.49
C GLY A 170 -8.56 -12.14 -9.40
N THR A 171 -9.45 -11.45 -10.11
CA THR A 171 -9.43 -10.00 -10.27
C THR A 171 -9.82 -9.25 -8.99
N ASP A 172 -10.66 -9.86 -8.14
CA ASP A 172 -11.15 -9.26 -6.89
C ASP A 172 -10.08 -9.22 -5.78
N PHE A 173 -9.00 -10.01 -5.91
CA PHE A 173 -7.89 -9.97 -4.98
C PHE A 173 -7.11 -8.67 -5.16
N LEU A 174 -7.01 -7.83 -4.12
CA LEU A 174 -6.43 -6.50 -4.24
C LEU A 174 -4.93 -6.56 -4.62
N LYS A 175 -4.55 -5.76 -5.59
CA LYS A 175 -3.17 -5.52 -6.01
C LYS A 175 -2.91 -4.02 -5.87
N VAL A 176 -2.32 -3.64 -4.73
CA VAL A 176 -1.94 -2.25 -4.42
C VAL A 176 -0.51 -2.04 -4.90
N THR A 177 -0.31 -1.18 -5.89
CA THR A 177 0.97 -1.10 -6.60
C THR A 177 1.62 0.27 -6.47
N PRO A 178 2.80 0.37 -5.84
CA PRO A 178 3.67 1.55 -5.87
C PRO A 178 4.50 1.59 -7.16
N GLY A 179 5.38 2.60 -7.29
CA GLY A 179 6.27 2.73 -8.44
C GLY A 179 5.60 3.38 -9.66
N ILE A 180 4.52 4.10 -9.44
CA ILE A 180 3.77 4.78 -10.50
C ILE A 180 4.43 6.11 -10.86
N ARG A 181 4.65 6.32 -12.15
CA ARG A 181 5.21 7.56 -12.71
C ARG A 181 4.43 7.97 -13.95
N PRO A 182 3.89 9.20 -14.02
CA PRO A 182 3.36 9.75 -15.27
C PRO A 182 4.43 9.72 -16.37
N LYS A 183 3.99 9.67 -17.61
CA LYS A 183 4.90 9.67 -18.76
C LYS A 183 5.85 10.89 -18.71
N GLY A 184 7.16 10.63 -18.84
CA GLY A 184 8.19 11.67 -18.76
C GLY A 184 8.67 12.05 -17.36
N ALA A 185 8.10 11.51 -16.27
CA ALA A 185 8.57 11.78 -14.91
C ALA A 185 9.87 11.04 -14.57
N ALA A 186 10.68 11.61 -13.69
CA ALA A 186 11.94 11.02 -13.24
C ALA A 186 11.75 9.68 -12.50
N ARG A 187 12.63 8.71 -12.77
CA ARG A 187 12.60 7.38 -12.15
C ARG A 187 12.96 7.41 -10.67
N ASN A 188 13.94 8.28 -10.30
CA ASN A 188 14.52 8.34 -8.95
C ASN A 188 15.06 6.96 -8.49
N ASP A 189 14.75 6.56 -7.25
CA ASP A 189 15.13 5.29 -6.61
C ASP A 189 14.26 4.07 -7.03
N GLN A 190 13.22 4.28 -7.83
CA GLN A 190 12.35 3.19 -8.28
C GLN A 190 12.93 2.49 -9.52
N GLN A 191 13.21 1.20 -9.40
CA GLN A 191 13.76 0.39 -10.51
C GLN A 191 12.67 -0.08 -11.47
N ARG A 192 11.49 -0.41 -10.94
CA ARG A 192 10.33 -0.94 -11.68
C ARG A 192 9.20 0.10 -11.67
N ILE A 193 9.08 0.88 -12.74
CA ILE A 193 8.08 1.95 -12.87
C ILE A 193 7.12 1.65 -14.01
N THR A 194 5.88 2.10 -13.86
CA THR A 194 4.83 2.09 -14.90
C THR A 194 4.03 3.37 -14.85
N THR A 195 3.33 3.70 -15.95
CA THR A 195 2.34 4.78 -15.93
C THR A 195 1.04 4.32 -15.23
N PRO A 196 0.14 5.24 -14.84
CA PRO A 196 -1.17 4.87 -14.29
C PRO A 196 -1.97 3.97 -15.23
N GLU A 197 -2.00 4.28 -16.53
CA GLU A 197 -2.69 3.51 -17.56
C GLU A 197 -2.12 2.09 -17.72
N GLU A 198 -0.79 1.98 -17.78
CA GLU A 198 -0.10 0.69 -17.85
C GLU A 198 -0.39 -0.16 -16.61
N ALA A 199 -0.33 0.45 -15.41
CA ALA A 199 -0.64 -0.25 -14.17
C ALA A 199 -2.08 -0.80 -14.16
N LYS A 200 -3.04 -0.02 -14.66
CA LYS A 200 -4.44 -0.45 -14.82
C LYS A 200 -4.56 -1.62 -15.79
N THR A 201 -3.95 -1.51 -16.97
CA THR A 201 -3.96 -2.57 -18.00
C THR A 201 -3.34 -3.86 -17.48
N LEU A 202 -2.29 -3.78 -16.67
CA LEU A 202 -1.64 -4.91 -16.02
C LEU A 202 -2.45 -5.50 -14.85
N GLY A 203 -3.58 -4.90 -14.46
CA GLY A 203 -4.49 -5.45 -13.47
C GLY A 203 -4.25 -4.96 -12.03
N SER A 204 -3.53 -3.86 -11.83
CA SER A 204 -3.51 -3.17 -10.55
C SER A 204 -4.92 -2.75 -10.14
N THR A 205 -5.29 -2.96 -8.87
CA THR A 205 -6.61 -2.52 -8.35
C THR A 205 -6.54 -1.14 -7.71
N HIS A 206 -5.37 -0.78 -7.18
CA HIS A 206 -5.07 0.52 -6.58
C HIS A 206 -3.63 0.89 -6.90
N ILE A 207 -3.38 2.17 -7.11
CA ILE A 207 -2.04 2.72 -7.33
C ILE A 207 -1.60 3.63 -6.19
N VAL A 208 -0.31 3.58 -5.85
CA VAL A 208 0.28 4.48 -4.85
C VAL A 208 1.25 5.43 -5.54
N VAL A 209 1.03 6.73 -5.39
CA VAL A 209 1.81 7.78 -6.03
C VAL A 209 2.33 8.77 -4.97
N GLY A 210 3.64 8.95 -4.90
CA GLY A 210 4.29 9.90 -3.98
C GLY A 210 4.76 11.16 -4.70
N ARG A 211 6.07 11.26 -4.89
CA ARG A 211 6.78 12.44 -5.43
C ARG A 211 6.17 13.10 -6.66
N PRO A 212 5.63 12.39 -7.66
CA PRO A 212 4.96 13.04 -8.78
C PRO A 212 3.82 14.00 -8.38
N ILE A 213 3.23 13.80 -7.21
CA ILE A 213 2.19 14.67 -6.66
C ILE A 213 2.78 15.57 -5.57
N THR A 214 3.46 14.96 -4.57
CA THR A 214 3.86 15.68 -3.34
C THR A 214 5.00 16.66 -3.55
N GLN A 215 5.84 16.47 -4.58
CA GLN A 215 6.95 17.35 -4.94
C GLN A 215 6.69 18.17 -6.23
N SER A 216 5.46 18.12 -6.76
CA SER A 216 5.07 18.94 -7.90
C SER A 216 4.90 20.42 -7.48
N GLU A 217 5.25 21.33 -8.36
CA GLU A 217 4.93 22.78 -8.21
C GLU A 217 3.40 23.00 -8.21
N HIS A 218 2.65 22.15 -8.95
CA HIS A 218 1.20 22.18 -9.07
C HIS A 218 0.59 20.84 -8.62
N PRO A 219 0.57 20.52 -7.30
CA PRO A 219 0.18 19.19 -6.83
C PRO A 219 -1.28 18.82 -7.12
N ILE A 220 -2.19 19.80 -7.17
CA ILE A 220 -3.60 19.60 -7.51
C ILE A 220 -3.71 19.12 -8.96
N ASP A 221 -3.11 19.83 -9.90
CA ASP A 221 -3.15 19.49 -11.33
C ASP A 221 -2.50 18.13 -11.59
N SER A 222 -1.37 17.87 -10.92
CA SER A 222 -0.68 16.58 -11.00
C SER A 222 -1.53 15.42 -10.51
N TYR A 223 -2.24 15.61 -9.39
CA TYR A 223 -3.18 14.62 -8.87
C TYR A 223 -4.33 14.36 -9.85
N HIS A 224 -4.96 15.42 -10.36
CA HIS A 224 -6.09 15.29 -11.28
C HIS A 224 -5.70 14.58 -12.59
N LYS A 225 -4.56 14.94 -13.18
CA LYS A 225 -4.02 14.24 -14.38
C LYS A 225 -3.80 12.75 -14.12
N ILE A 226 -3.20 12.40 -12.97
CA ILE A 226 -2.98 11.00 -12.60
C ILE A 226 -4.31 10.29 -12.34
N LYS A 227 -5.27 10.95 -11.70
CA LYS A 227 -6.61 10.43 -11.44
C LYS A 227 -7.37 10.16 -12.73
N GLU A 228 -7.33 11.08 -13.69
CA GLU A 228 -7.94 10.90 -15.02
C GLU A 228 -7.31 9.70 -15.76
N SER A 229 -5.98 9.66 -15.84
CA SER A 229 -5.25 8.54 -16.44
C SER A 229 -5.52 7.19 -15.77
N TRP A 230 -5.74 7.17 -14.47
CA TRP A 230 -6.08 5.96 -13.73
C TRP A 230 -7.51 5.50 -13.94
N LEU A 231 -8.46 6.43 -14.06
CA LEU A 231 -9.89 6.13 -14.18
C LEU A 231 -10.33 5.89 -15.64
N SER A 232 -9.58 6.43 -16.63
CA SER A 232 -9.82 6.16 -18.05
C SER A 232 -9.64 4.68 -18.39
#